data_ee25120c7c19a8ed57f6d5f7117b0682
#
_entry.id   ee25120c7c19a8ed57f6d5f7117b0682
#
_cell.length_a   1.000
_cell.length_b   1.000
_cell.length_c   1.000
_cell.angle_alpha   90.00
_cell.angle_beta   90.00
_cell.angle_gamma   90.00
#
_symmetry.space_group_name_H-M   'P 1'
#
loop_
_entity.id
_entity.type
_entity.pdbx_description
1 polymer ?
#
loop_
_entity_poly.entity_id
_entity_poly.type
_entity_poly.pdbx_seq_one_letter_code
_entity_poly.pdbx_strand_id
1 'polypeptide(L)'
;NILKTLQEIIKNSEKEIYMNIDFPLEIIEKELKEVANKGVRVIIFSFNKLREIDAKGIEYYHKTDACEDYKHSKRIMVVVDLKKSFVVTNSSEKITGTLTDNPEYIQIISEHIHSDIYMARLAKLYEKSFEKSISINSLHEKKNFIY
;
A
#
# COMPACT_ATOMS: atom_id res chain seq x y z
N ASN A 1 13.20 9.02 -13.30
CA ASN A 1 12.79 9.55 -12.00
C ASN A 1 11.62 8.75 -11.43
N ILE A 2 11.80 8.21 -10.23
CA ILE A 2 10.83 7.35 -9.55
C ILE A 2 9.50 8.08 -9.30
N LEU A 3 9.55 9.30 -8.77
CA LEU A 3 8.35 10.08 -8.48
C LEU A 3 7.57 10.39 -9.77
N LYS A 4 8.26 10.79 -10.81
CA LYS A 4 7.64 11.07 -12.10
C LYS A 4 6.97 9.84 -12.69
N THR A 5 7.61 8.68 -12.63
CA THR A 5 7.04 7.41 -13.07
C THR A 5 5.76 7.08 -12.29
N LEU A 6 5.80 7.22 -10.96
CA LEU A 6 4.65 6.99 -10.10
C LEU A 6 3.47 7.91 -10.47
N GLN A 7 3.74 9.18 -10.64
CA GLN A 7 2.73 10.16 -11.03
C GLN A 7 2.12 9.85 -12.40
N GLU A 8 2.95 9.47 -13.37
CA GLU A 8 2.50 9.12 -14.71
C GLU A 8 1.58 7.89 -14.73
N ILE A 9 1.95 6.82 -14.02
CA ILE A 9 1.11 5.61 -14.01
C ILE A 9 -0.22 5.85 -13.31
N ILE A 10 -0.24 6.66 -12.25
CA ILE A 10 -1.47 7.05 -11.58
C ILE A 10 -2.34 7.89 -12.52
N LYS A 11 -1.76 8.91 -13.12
CA LYS A 11 -2.48 9.82 -14.02
C LYS A 11 -3.13 9.10 -15.21
N ASN A 12 -2.49 8.06 -15.71
CA ASN A 12 -2.98 7.29 -16.85
C ASN A 12 -3.91 6.13 -16.48
N SER A 13 -4.31 6.00 -15.23
CA SER A 13 -5.26 4.98 -14.80
C SER A 13 -6.66 5.25 -15.36
N GLU A 14 -7.38 4.18 -15.65
CA GLU A 14 -8.70 4.24 -16.25
C GLU A 14 -9.81 3.64 -15.39
N LYS A 15 -9.49 2.61 -14.60
CA LYS A 15 -10.49 1.85 -13.84
C LYS A 15 -10.23 1.85 -12.34
N GLU A 16 -9.08 1.40 -11.91
CA GLU A 16 -8.80 1.20 -10.49
C GLU A 16 -7.32 1.25 -10.17
N ILE A 17 -7.03 1.69 -8.95
CA ILE A 17 -5.70 1.72 -8.37
C ILE A 17 -5.75 1.05 -7.01
N TYR A 18 -4.88 0.07 -6.77
CA TYR A 18 -4.61 -0.50 -5.45
C TYR A 18 -3.23 -0.07 -4.99
N MET A 19 -3.12 0.34 -3.75
CA MET A 19 -1.88 0.89 -3.25
C MET A 19 -1.61 0.48 -1.81
N ASN A 20 -0.38 0.05 -1.54
CA ASN A 20 0.16 -0.04 -0.19
C ASN A 20 1.29 0.98 -0.12
N ILE A 21 1.13 2.01 0.68
CA ILE A 21 2.05 3.15 0.69
C ILE A 21 2.43 3.56 2.11
N ASP A 22 3.72 3.71 2.34
CA ASP A 22 4.29 4.18 3.61
C ASP A 22 4.92 5.58 3.50
N PHE A 23 4.66 6.27 2.42
CA PHE A 23 5.07 7.65 2.21
C PHE A 23 3.87 8.59 2.33
N PRO A 24 4.10 9.87 2.65
CA PRO A 24 3.03 10.85 2.65
C PRO A 24 2.34 10.95 1.29
N LEU A 25 1.02 10.98 1.28
CA LEU A 25 0.23 11.04 0.05
C LEU A 25 0.37 12.36 -0.71
N GLU A 26 0.90 13.39 -0.05
CA GLU A 26 1.13 14.70 -0.65
C GLU A 26 1.94 14.64 -1.94
N ILE A 27 2.83 13.67 -2.07
CA ILE A 27 3.68 13.50 -3.26
C ILE A 27 2.88 13.13 -4.52
N ILE A 28 1.69 12.59 -4.36
CA ILE A 28 0.81 12.14 -5.45
C ILE A 28 -0.63 12.62 -5.29
N GLU A 29 -0.86 13.56 -4.39
CA GLU A 29 -2.22 14.04 -4.07
C GLU A 29 -2.95 14.58 -5.28
N LYS A 30 -2.26 15.38 -6.10
CA LYS A 30 -2.85 15.97 -7.30
C LYS A 30 -3.34 14.90 -8.27
N GLU A 31 -2.50 13.94 -8.57
CA GLU A 31 -2.80 12.85 -9.50
C GLU A 31 -3.95 11.97 -8.99
N LEU A 32 -3.94 11.66 -7.70
CA LEU A 32 -5.01 10.87 -7.09
C LEU A 32 -6.36 11.60 -7.12
N LYS A 33 -6.36 12.90 -6.84
CA LYS A 33 -7.58 13.72 -6.96
C LYS A 33 -8.12 13.75 -8.39
N GLU A 34 -7.25 13.96 -9.37
CA GLU A 34 -7.64 14.01 -10.76
C GLU A 34 -8.31 12.71 -11.22
N VAL A 35 -7.71 11.56 -10.91
CA VAL A 35 -8.26 10.27 -11.34
C VAL A 35 -9.49 9.86 -10.55
N ALA A 36 -9.54 10.13 -9.26
CA ALA A 36 -10.73 9.89 -8.45
C ALA A 36 -11.93 10.71 -8.98
N ASN A 37 -11.71 11.97 -9.35
CA ASN A 37 -12.74 12.81 -9.92
C ASN A 37 -13.22 12.33 -11.29
N LYS A 38 -12.42 11.55 -12.01
CA LYS A 38 -12.81 10.91 -13.27
C LYS A 38 -13.54 9.58 -13.07
N GLY A 39 -13.73 9.15 -11.84
CA GLY A 39 -14.40 7.89 -11.52
C GLY A 39 -13.49 6.69 -11.37
N VAL A 40 -12.16 6.87 -11.34
CA VAL A 40 -11.23 5.78 -11.04
C VAL A 40 -11.39 5.41 -9.56
N ARG A 41 -11.55 4.13 -9.29
CA ARG A 41 -11.60 3.62 -7.92
C ARG A 41 -10.18 3.57 -7.35
N VAL A 42 -9.97 4.18 -6.20
CA VAL A 42 -8.67 4.21 -5.54
C VAL A 42 -8.78 3.56 -4.18
N ILE A 43 -7.97 2.55 -3.93
CA ILE A 43 -7.90 1.86 -2.63
C ILE A 43 -6.47 2.01 -2.10
N ILE A 44 -6.36 2.61 -0.92
CA ILE A 44 -5.08 2.88 -0.28
C ILE A 44 -5.00 2.15 1.04
N PHE A 45 -3.95 1.37 1.21
CA PHE A 45 -3.57 0.76 2.48
C PHE A 45 -2.25 1.36 2.97
N SER A 46 -2.15 1.58 4.27
CA SER A 46 -0.89 1.94 4.92
C SER A 46 -0.77 1.26 6.28
N PHE A 47 0.44 0.92 6.67
CA PHE A 47 0.71 0.45 8.05
C PHE A 47 0.57 1.59 9.05
N ASN A 48 0.72 2.83 8.60
CA ASN A 48 0.57 4.02 9.42
C ASN A 48 -0.70 4.77 9.04
N LYS A 49 -1.25 5.51 9.99
CA LYS A 49 -2.38 6.39 9.69
C LYS A 49 -1.87 7.55 8.83
N LEU A 50 -2.36 7.63 7.61
CA LEU A 50 -2.05 8.71 6.69
C LEU A 50 -3.09 9.83 6.79
N ARG A 51 -2.67 11.05 6.43
CA ARG A 51 -3.60 12.14 6.21
C ARG A 51 -4.41 11.83 4.95
N GLU A 52 -5.71 11.73 5.09
CA GLU A 52 -6.60 11.43 3.98
C GLU A 52 -6.70 12.61 3.00
N ILE A 53 -6.74 12.30 1.72
CA ILE A 53 -6.98 13.26 0.66
C ILE A 53 -8.49 13.56 0.60
N ASP A 54 -8.85 14.83 0.53
CA ASP A 54 -10.25 15.23 0.38
C ASP A 54 -10.71 15.04 -1.08
N ALA A 55 -11.12 13.83 -1.39
CA ALA A 55 -11.67 13.45 -2.69
C ALA A 55 -12.61 12.26 -2.55
N LYS A 56 -13.73 12.27 -3.27
CA LYS A 56 -14.64 11.14 -3.32
C LYS A 56 -14.01 10.01 -4.15
N GLY A 57 -14.36 8.76 -3.83
CA GLY A 57 -13.89 7.59 -4.58
C GLY A 57 -12.57 7.02 -4.11
N ILE A 58 -12.01 7.55 -3.01
CA ILE A 58 -10.81 7.01 -2.38
C ILE A 58 -11.20 6.28 -1.11
N GLU A 59 -10.83 5.01 -1.01
CA GLU A 59 -11.01 4.18 0.18
C GLU A 59 -9.69 4.04 0.90
N TYR A 60 -9.71 4.25 2.23
CA TYR A 60 -8.53 4.16 3.07
C TYR A 60 -8.63 3.00 4.05
N TYR A 61 -7.56 2.23 4.15
CA TYR A 61 -7.38 1.19 5.15
C TYR A 61 -6.04 1.38 5.81
N HIS A 62 -5.97 1.20 7.11
CA HIS A 62 -4.71 1.23 7.83
C HIS A 62 -4.69 0.13 8.88
N LYS A 63 -3.50 -0.24 9.29
CA LYS A 63 -3.34 -1.17 10.40
C LYS A 63 -3.77 -0.49 11.70
N THR A 64 -4.40 -1.25 12.60
CA THR A 64 -4.86 -0.73 13.88
C THR A 64 -3.70 -0.34 14.80
N ASP A 65 -3.98 0.56 15.73
CA ASP A 65 -3.00 1.11 16.68
C ASP A 65 -2.32 0.07 17.59
N ALA A 66 -2.75 -1.18 17.55
CA ALA A 66 -2.17 -2.27 18.32
C ALA A 66 -0.71 -2.61 17.96
N CYS A 67 -0.16 -2.00 16.92
CA CYS A 67 1.18 -2.27 16.41
C CYS A 67 2.02 -1.00 16.27
N GLU A 68 2.03 -0.17 17.32
CA GLU A 68 2.82 1.06 17.35
C GLU A 68 4.33 0.82 17.14
N ASP A 69 4.81 -0.37 17.49
CA ASP A 69 6.23 -0.73 17.38
C ASP A 69 6.61 -1.34 16.03
N TYR A 70 5.67 -1.42 15.09
CA TYR A 70 5.97 -1.98 13.79
C TYR A 70 6.91 -1.07 12.98
N LYS A 71 8.09 -1.56 12.75
CA LYS A 71 9.10 -0.90 11.91
C LYS A 71 9.38 -1.75 10.68
N HIS A 72 9.20 -1.17 9.52
CA HIS A 72 9.49 -1.80 8.25
C HIS A 72 10.15 -0.79 7.32
N SER A 73 10.76 -1.27 6.26
CA SER A 73 11.31 -0.39 5.23
C SER A 73 10.19 0.38 4.56
N LYS A 74 10.35 1.67 4.40
CA LYS A 74 9.39 2.49 3.66
C LYS A 74 9.31 2.00 2.22
N ARG A 75 8.10 1.79 1.76
CA ARG A 75 7.84 1.29 0.42
C ARG A 75 6.55 1.83 -0.16
N ILE A 76 6.47 1.76 -1.47
CA ILE A 76 5.25 1.98 -2.22
C ILE A 76 5.03 0.77 -3.10
N MET A 77 3.83 0.20 -3.03
CA MET A 77 3.41 -0.85 -3.94
C MET A 77 2.11 -0.37 -4.58
N VAL A 78 2.10 -0.23 -5.89
CA VAL A 78 0.92 0.22 -6.61
C VAL A 78 0.61 -0.71 -7.77
N VAL A 79 -0.67 -1.01 -7.94
CA VAL A 79 -1.21 -1.75 -9.08
C VAL A 79 -2.24 -0.87 -9.76
N VAL A 80 -2.07 -0.63 -11.05
CA VAL A 80 -2.94 0.21 -11.86
C VAL A 80 -3.64 -0.64 -12.91
N ASP A 81 -4.97 -0.64 -12.87
CA ASP A 81 -5.85 -1.32 -13.84
C ASP A 81 -5.56 -2.81 -14.04
N LEU A 82 -4.89 -3.46 -13.08
CA LEU A 82 -4.36 -4.82 -13.21
C LEU A 82 -3.48 -5.02 -14.46
N LYS A 83 -2.90 -3.94 -14.97
CA LYS A 83 -2.03 -3.95 -16.17
C LYS A 83 -0.60 -3.53 -15.88
N LYS A 84 -0.39 -2.76 -14.82
CA LYS A 84 0.94 -2.30 -14.42
C LYS A 84 1.09 -2.35 -12.92
N SER A 85 2.28 -2.69 -12.46
CA SER A 85 2.66 -2.58 -11.06
C SER A 85 3.97 -1.81 -10.95
N PHE A 86 4.05 -0.96 -9.94
CA PHE A 86 5.26 -0.21 -9.60
C PHE A 86 5.56 -0.39 -8.12
N VAL A 87 6.73 -0.94 -7.83
CA VAL A 87 7.20 -1.16 -6.47
C VAL A 87 8.41 -0.30 -6.22
N VAL A 88 8.32 0.56 -5.21
CA VAL A 88 9.42 1.43 -4.77
C VAL A 88 9.85 0.98 -3.39
N THR A 89 11.14 0.75 -3.24
CA THR A 89 11.75 0.40 -1.96
C THR A 89 12.83 1.41 -1.60
N ASN A 90 12.87 1.76 -0.32
CA ASN A 90 13.88 2.62 0.25
C ASN A 90 14.70 1.82 1.25
N SER A 91 15.83 1.29 0.81
CA SER A 91 16.82 0.71 1.71
C SER A 91 17.77 1.81 2.20
N SER A 92 18.57 1.51 3.23
CA SER A 92 19.42 2.50 3.92
C SER A 92 20.33 3.34 3.00
N GLU A 93 20.60 2.87 1.79
CA GLU A 93 21.54 3.52 0.88
C GLU A 93 20.95 3.88 -0.49
N LYS A 94 19.76 3.37 -0.83
CA LYS A 94 19.25 3.53 -2.18
C LYS A 94 17.73 3.40 -2.29
N ILE A 95 17.14 4.29 -3.06
CA ILE A 95 15.75 4.19 -3.48
C ILE A 95 15.72 3.52 -4.86
N THR A 96 14.98 2.43 -4.97
CA THR A 96 14.80 1.71 -6.24
C THR A 96 13.33 1.58 -6.58
N GLY A 97 13.04 1.69 -7.88
CA GLY A 97 11.69 1.48 -8.39
C GLY A 97 11.69 0.40 -9.47
N THR A 98 10.74 -0.51 -9.40
CA THR A 98 10.56 -1.58 -10.39
C THR A 98 9.18 -1.47 -11.00
N LEU A 99 9.13 -1.15 -12.29
CA LEU A 99 7.92 -1.08 -13.07
C LEU A 99 7.78 -2.38 -13.88
N THR A 100 6.62 -3.00 -13.82
CA THR A 100 6.34 -4.22 -14.57
C THR A 100 4.95 -4.24 -15.17
N ASP A 101 4.81 -4.85 -16.33
CA ASP A 101 3.54 -5.21 -16.96
C ASP A 101 3.34 -6.73 -17.01
N ASN A 102 4.22 -7.49 -16.37
CA ASN A 102 4.12 -8.94 -16.30
C ASN A 102 2.89 -9.35 -15.46
N PRO A 103 1.91 -10.06 -16.05
CA PRO A 103 0.66 -10.40 -15.35
C PRO A 103 0.87 -11.21 -14.07
N GLU A 104 1.85 -12.10 -14.04
CA GLU A 104 2.16 -12.92 -12.87
C GLU A 104 2.61 -12.07 -11.68
N TYR A 105 3.51 -11.13 -11.91
CA TYR A 105 3.97 -10.20 -10.87
C TYR A 105 2.85 -9.27 -10.41
N ILE A 106 2.05 -8.77 -11.34
CA ILE A 106 0.91 -7.92 -11.02
C ILE A 106 -0.08 -8.66 -10.12
N GLN A 107 -0.35 -9.92 -10.41
CA GLN A 107 -1.22 -10.74 -9.58
C GLN A 107 -0.65 -10.91 -8.17
N ILE A 108 0.63 -11.24 -8.06
CA ILE A 108 1.30 -11.41 -6.76
C ILE A 108 1.22 -10.12 -5.93
N ILE A 109 1.54 -8.99 -6.53
CA ILE A 109 1.50 -7.68 -5.84
C ILE A 109 0.06 -7.33 -5.44
N SER A 110 -0.90 -7.56 -6.32
CA SER A 110 -2.32 -7.31 -6.05
C SER A 110 -2.83 -8.17 -4.89
N GLU A 111 -2.50 -9.44 -4.88
CA GLU A 111 -2.85 -10.37 -3.79
C GLU A 111 -2.22 -9.93 -2.47
N HIS A 112 -0.98 -9.47 -2.49
CA HIS A 112 -0.32 -8.97 -1.30
C HIS A 112 -1.03 -7.75 -0.72
N ILE A 113 -1.39 -6.77 -1.55
CA ILE A 113 -2.13 -5.58 -1.12
C ILE A 113 -3.51 -5.97 -0.56
N HIS A 114 -4.23 -6.86 -1.25
CA HIS A 114 -5.51 -7.36 -0.77
C HIS A 114 -5.39 -8.08 0.57
N SER A 115 -4.37 -8.90 0.75
CA SER A 115 -4.12 -9.61 2.02
C SER A 115 -3.85 -8.64 3.16
N ASP A 116 -3.08 -7.59 2.92
CA ASP A 116 -2.83 -6.55 3.91
C ASP A 116 -4.14 -5.87 4.35
N ILE A 117 -5.03 -5.58 3.41
CA ILE A 117 -6.33 -4.97 3.70
C ILE A 117 -7.22 -5.92 4.49
N TYR A 118 -7.32 -7.17 4.06
CA TYR A 118 -8.13 -8.18 4.76
C TYR A 118 -7.61 -8.43 6.17
N MET A 119 -6.29 -8.53 6.35
CA MET A 119 -5.67 -8.67 7.66
C MET A 119 -5.98 -7.49 8.58
N ALA A 120 -5.88 -6.28 8.07
CA ALA A 120 -6.21 -5.08 8.84
C ALA A 120 -7.67 -5.08 9.29
N ARG A 121 -8.59 -5.49 8.41
CA ARG A 121 -10.01 -5.60 8.72
C ARG A 121 -10.29 -6.69 9.75
N LEU A 122 -9.67 -7.85 9.60
CA LEU A 122 -9.81 -8.95 10.57
C LEU A 122 -9.24 -8.56 11.93
N ALA A 123 -8.07 -7.96 11.97
CA ALA A 123 -7.46 -7.50 13.22
C ALA A 123 -8.35 -6.48 13.95
N LYS A 124 -9.02 -5.60 13.21
CA LYS A 124 -9.96 -4.65 13.76
C LYS A 124 -11.19 -5.33 14.39
N LEU A 125 -11.68 -6.44 13.80
CA LEU A 125 -12.83 -7.19 14.29
C LEU A 125 -12.50 -8.03 15.54
N TYR A 126 -11.31 -8.64 15.55
CA TYR A 126 -10.89 -9.56 16.63
C TYR A 126 -9.91 -8.94 17.61
N GLU A 127 -9.52 -7.71 17.40
CA GLU A 127 -8.61 -6.95 18.25
C GLU A 127 -7.30 -7.68 18.59
N LYS A 128 -6.88 -7.54 19.87
CA LYS A 128 -5.58 -8.01 20.35
C LYS A 128 -5.38 -9.53 20.32
N SER A 129 -6.44 -10.33 20.25
CA SER A 129 -6.31 -11.79 20.29
C SER A 129 -5.79 -12.39 19.01
N PHE A 130 -6.04 -11.75 17.88
CA PHE A 130 -5.64 -12.24 16.55
C PHE A 130 -4.11 -12.27 16.36
N GLU A 131 -3.42 -11.24 16.77
CA GLU A 131 -1.97 -11.11 16.62
C GLU A 131 -1.18 -12.14 17.44
N LYS A 132 -1.73 -12.57 18.56
CA LYS A 132 -1.11 -13.56 19.45
C LYS A 132 -1.27 -15.00 18.97
N SER A 133 -2.20 -15.26 18.07
CA SER A 133 -2.50 -16.61 17.59
C SER A 133 -1.55 -17.10 16.50
N ILE A 134 -0.81 -16.20 15.88
CA ILE A 134 0.10 -16.52 14.77
C ILE A 134 1.53 -16.36 15.20
N SER A 135 2.29 -17.44 15.06
CA SER A 135 3.72 -17.48 15.40
C SER A 135 4.49 -18.04 14.21
N ILE A 136 5.31 -17.19 13.61
CA ILE A 136 6.19 -17.58 12.50
C ILE A 136 7.62 -17.16 12.90
N ASN A 137 8.53 -18.13 12.95
CA ASN A 137 9.89 -17.89 13.44
C ASN A 137 10.62 -16.76 12.71
N SER A 138 10.47 -16.68 11.39
CA SER A 138 11.07 -15.60 10.60
C SER A 138 10.55 -14.21 10.94
N LEU A 139 9.37 -14.12 11.53
CA LEU A 139 8.80 -12.85 11.99
C LEU A 139 9.25 -12.53 13.41
N HIS A 140 9.51 -13.54 14.24
CA HIS A 140 9.94 -13.34 15.62
C HIS A 140 11.36 -12.80 15.77
N GLU A 141 12.22 -13.10 14.83
CA GLU A 141 13.58 -12.55 14.82
C GLU A 141 13.60 -11.02 14.76
N LYS A 142 12.53 -10.46 14.21
CA LYS A 142 12.30 -9.01 14.18
C LYS A 142 11.23 -8.68 15.21
N LYS A 143 11.62 -8.39 16.43
CA LYS A 143 10.72 -8.13 17.57
C LYS A 143 9.63 -7.09 17.30
N ASN A 144 9.83 -6.23 16.33
CA ASN A 144 8.90 -5.17 15.96
C ASN A 144 8.04 -5.55 14.76
N PHE A 145 8.13 -6.80 14.31
CA PHE A 145 7.41 -7.30 13.16
C PHE A 145 6.19 -8.10 13.63
N ILE A 146 5.13 -7.38 13.95
CA ILE A 146 3.88 -7.95 14.43
C ILE A 146 2.76 -7.48 13.51
N TYR A 147 2.01 -8.43 13.02
CA TYR A 147 0.81 -8.12 12.27
C TYR A 147 -0.39 -7.88 13.17
#